data_b8d37d90a3ce6506d10088329bd5cda5
#
_entry.id   b8d37d90a3ce6506d10088329bd5cda5
#
_cell.length_a   1.000
_cell.length_b   1.000
_cell.length_c   1.000
_cell.angle_alpha   90.00
_cell.angle_beta   90.00
_cell.angle_gamma   90.00
#
_symmetry.space_group_name_H-M   'P 1'
#
loop_
_entity.id
_entity.type
_entity.pdbx_description
1 polymer ?
#
loop_
_entity_poly.entity_id
_entity_poly.type
_entity_poly.pdbx_seq_one_letter_code
_entity_poly.pdbx_strand_id
1 'polypeptide(L)'
;MVWKRFDYACEGNAKLTVFLREQTAKVIYKERMYLMKQTPSADGNRYSDGRFVWWGKGNGGFLQEDKPDGNGAMVVKDCKLAESVKKNPGTVSGTVTYLQRVALPPTAVIEVKLQDVSRADAPATVIAEQKITAEGKQVPIPFELKFDPAKIDPKLRYTVSARIMVGDQLRFTSDTARPVLADGNSASDVEIVVKPVPPPKP
;
A
#
# COMPACT_ATOMS: atom_id res chain seq x y z
N MET A 1 16.32 8.35 3.15
CA MET A 1 15.39 9.27 2.41
C MET A 1 14.97 8.63 1.10
N VAL A 2 13.66 8.47 0.88
CA VAL A 2 13.09 7.68 -0.22
C VAL A 2 12.53 8.61 -1.30
N TRP A 3 12.70 8.25 -2.58
CA TRP A 3 12.07 8.93 -3.69
C TRP A 3 10.57 8.58 -3.74
N LYS A 4 9.69 9.58 -3.81
CA LYS A 4 8.26 9.39 -4.05
C LYS A 4 8.00 9.36 -5.55
N ARG A 5 7.38 8.29 -6.05
CA ARG A 5 7.05 8.11 -7.48
C ARG A 5 5.62 8.58 -7.78
N PHE A 6 5.46 9.26 -8.91
CA PHE A 6 4.20 9.72 -9.47
C PHE A 6 4.16 9.39 -10.95
N ASP A 7 3.18 8.63 -11.39
CA ASP A 7 2.99 8.31 -12.80
C ASP A 7 1.85 9.15 -13.36
N TYR A 8 2.08 9.74 -14.53
CA TYR A 8 1.13 10.62 -15.21
C TYR A 8 0.74 10.04 -16.57
N ALA A 9 -0.55 10.12 -16.88
CA ALA A 9 -1.10 9.94 -18.21
C ALA A 9 -1.28 11.32 -18.84
N CYS A 10 -0.71 11.54 -20.01
CA CYS A 10 -0.67 12.81 -20.71
C CYS A 10 -1.43 12.75 -22.03
N GLU A 11 -1.60 13.90 -22.70
CA GLU A 11 -2.17 13.98 -24.05
C GLU A 11 -1.51 12.99 -25.02
N GLY A 12 -2.29 12.42 -25.95
CA GLY A 12 -1.79 11.48 -26.95
C GLY A 12 -1.34 10.12 -26.38
N ASN A 13 -1.92 9.66 -25.26
CA ASN A 13 -1.52 8.43 -24.55
C ASN A 13 -0.06 8.41 -24.10
N ALA A 14 0.58 9.57 -24.01
CA ALA A 14 1.93 9.67 -23.51
C ALA A 14 1.97 9.38 -21.99
N LYS A 15 3.05 8.74 -21.54
CA LYS A 15 3.29 8.45 -20.13
C LYS A 15 4.51 9.22 -19.65
N LEU A 16 4.41 9.77 -18.44
CA LEU A 16 5.48 10.50 -17.80
C LEU A 16 5.56 10.06 -16.33
N THR A 17 6.76 9.80 -15.82
CA THR A 17 6.98 9.43 -14.41
C THR A 17 7.82 10.51 -13.75
N VAL A 18 7.39 10.96 -12.59
CA VAL A 18 8.11 11.92 -11.74
C VAL A 18 8.48 11.25 -10.43
N PHE A 19 9.74 11.35 -10.06
CA PHE A 19 10.20 11.00 -8.71
C PHE A 19 10.57 12.29 -7.99
N LEU A 20 10.03 12.48 -6.80
CA LEU A 20 10.31 13.64 -5.95
C LEU A 20 11.07 13.23 -4.70
N ARG A 21 12.10 14.01 -4.35
CA ARG A 21 12.84 13.92 -3.10
C ARG A 21 13.31 15.31 -2.70
N GLU A 22 12.79 15.79 -1.57
CA GLU A 22 13.08 17.16 -1.10
C GLU A 22 12.83 18.21 -2.20
N GLN A 23 13.85 18.96 -2.57
CA GLN A 23 13.81 20.00 -3.61
C GLN A 23 14.26 19.49 -4.98
N THR A 24 14.25 18.17 -5.20
CA THR A 24 14.72 17.56 -6.44
C THR A 24 13.63 16.72 -7.08
N ALA A 25 13.46 16.88 -8.39
CA ALA A 25 12.62 16.02 -9.21
C ALA A 25 13.46 15.26 -10.22
N LYS A 26 13.15 13.97 -10.42
CA LYS A 26 13.62 13.17 -11.54
C LYS A 26 12.41 12.91 -12.42
N VAL A 27 12.39 13.49 -13.61
CA VAL A 27 11.30 13.33 -14.58
C VAL A 27 11.77 12.39 -15.69
N ILE A 28 10.96 11.37 -15.99
CA ILE A 28 11.24 10.40 -17.05
C ILE A 28 10.13 10.52 -18.09
N TYR A 29 10.52 10.83 -19.33
CA TYR A 29 9.64 10.92 -20.49
C TYR A 29 10.33 10.37 -21.72
N LYS A 30 9.67 9.45 -22.45
CA LYS A 30 10.22 8.80 -23.68
C LYS A 30 11.68 8.34 -23.50
N GLU A 31 11.93 7.54 -22.45
CA GLU A 31 13.26 6.99 -22.12
C GLU A 31 14.34 8.04 -21.72
N ARG A 32 14.01 9.33 -21.76
CA ARG A 32 14.90 10.39 -21.29
C ARG A 32 14.61 10.70 -19.81
N MET A 33 15.69 10.91 -19.09
CA MET A 33 15.64 11.32 -17.67
C MET A 33 16.14 12.75 -17.53
N TYR A 34 15.36 13.57 -16.84
CA TYR A 34 15.68 14.95 -16.49
C TYR A 34 15.82 15.03 -14.97
N LEU A 35 16.99 15.44 -14.49
CA LEU A 35 17.24 15.68 -13.08
C LEU A 35 17.12 17.19 -12.83
N MET A 36 16.09 17.59 -12.09
CA MET A 36 15.67 18.98 -11.95
C MET A 36 15.70 19.41 -10.49
N LYS A 37 15.99 20.69 -10.26
CA LYS A 37 15.90 21.32 -8.94
C LYS A 37 14.63 22.15 -8.84
N GLN A 38 14.05 22.21 -7.65
CA GLN A 38 12.90 23.07 -7.39
C GLN A 38 13.31 24.54 -7.57
N THR A 39 12.47 25.28 -8.25
CA THR A 39 12.64 26.72 -8.48
C THR A 39 11.41 27.48 -7.95
N PRO A 40 11.55 28.76 -7.62
CA PRO A 40 10.41 29.57 -7.18
C PRO A 40 9.28 29.57 -8.20
N SER A 41 8.05 29.46 -7.71
CA SER A 41 6.83 29.49 -8.51
C SER A 41 5.74 30.18 -7.70
N ALA A 42 4.93 30.99 -8.36
CA ALA A 42 3.78 31.64 -7.74
C ALA A 42 2.68 30.63 -7.40
N ASP A 43 2.62 29.52 -8.14
CA ASP A 43 1.60 28.50 -7.97
C ASP A 43 2.13 27.13 -8.44
N GLY A 44 1.79 26.07 -7.70
CA GLY A 44 2.27 24.71 -7.97
C GLY A 44 3.74 24.48 -7.63
N ASN A 45 4.26 23.36 -8.10
CA ASN A 45 5.65 22.94 -7.91
C ASN A 45 6.39 23.02 -9.25
N ARG A 46 7.37 23.89 -9.35
CA ARG A 46 8.20 24.08 -10.53
C ARG A 46 9.59 23.49 -10.28
N TYR A 47 10.03 22.62 -11.18
CA TYR A 47 11.37 22.03 -11.18
C TYR A 47 12.04 22.28 -12.52
N SER A 48 13.29 22.71 -12.54
CA SER A 48 14.04 23.00 -13.76
C SER A 48 15.46 22.41 -13.71
N ASP A 49 15.97 22.04 -14.88
CA ASP A 49 17.38 21.70 -15.12
C ASP A 49 18.10 22.83 -15.91
N GLY A 50 17.43 23.99 -16.10
CA GLY A 50 17.90 25.13 -16.90
C GLY A 50 17.59 25.02 -18.38
N ARG A 51 17.14 23.86 -18.88
CA ARG A 51 16.74 23.65 -20.26
C ARG A 51 15.29 23.20 -20.38
N PHE A 52 14.81 22.43 -19.42
CA PHE A 52 13.44 21.94 -19.34
C PHE A 52 12.86 22.26 -17.98
N VAL A 53 11.54 22.42 -17.92
CA VAL A 53 10.78 22.62 -16.68
C VAL A 53 9.64 21.61 -16.61
N TRP A 54 9.54 20.96 -15.45
CA TRP A 54 8.35 20.26 -15.02
C TRP A 54 7.55 21.18 -14.09
N TRP A 55 6.32 21.42 -14.46
CA TRP A 55 5.38 22.17 -13.62
C TRP A 55 4.24 21.28 -13.22
N GLY A 56 4.11 21.01 -11.92
CA GLY A 56 3.04 20.20 -11.33
C GLY A 56 2.13 21.04 -10.44
N LYS A 57 0.82 20.95 -10.65
CA LYS A 57 -0.21 21.59 -9.82
C LYS A 57 -1.33 20.60 -9.52
N GLY A 58 -1.57 20.31 -8.20
CA GLY A 58 -2.55 19.31 -7.80
C GLY A 58 -2.25 17.96 -8.45
N ASN A 59 -3.23 17.39 -9.15
CA ASN A 59 -3.12 16.11 -9.85
C ASN A 59 -2.66 16.27 -11.31
N GLY A 60 -2.27 17.45 -11.76
CA GLY A 60 -1.89 17.73 -13.13
C GLY A 60 -0.48 18.28 -13.28
N GLY A 61 -0.01 18.34 -14.53
CA GLY A 61 1.28 18.94 -14.84
C GLY A 61 1.61 18.91 -16.32
N PHE A 62 2.76 19.48 -16.67
CA PHE A 62 3.31 19.49 -18.01
C PHE A 62 4.84 19.59 -17.98
N LEU A 63 5.47 19.17 -19.06
CA LEU A 63 6.91 19.34 -19.32
C LEU A 63 7.09 20.21 -20.55
N GLN A 64 7.88 21.27 -20.44
CA GLN A 64 8.22 22.18 -21.54
C GLN A 64 9.68 22.59 -21.50
N GLU A 65 10.16 23.26 -22.55
CA GLU A 65 11.45 23.95 -22.51
C GLU A 65 11.41 25.10 -21.51
N ASP A 66 12.49 25.30 -20.76
CA ASP A 66 12.61 26.38 -19.78
C ASP A 66 13.14 27.64 -20.47
N LYS A 67 12.26 28.57 -20.78
CA LYS A 67 12.60 29.89 -21.33
C LYS A 67 12.23 30.99 -20.35
N PRO A 68 13.02 32.09 -20.28
CA PRO A 68 12.79 33.19 -19.36
C PRO A 68 11.42 33.87 -19.52
N ASP A 69 10.88 33.88 -20.74
CA ASP A 69 9.58 34.45 -21.08
C ASP A 69 8.40 33.49 -20.82
N GLY A 70 8.68 32.26 -20.39
CA GLY A 70 7.67 31.23 -20.16
C GLY A 70 7.10 30.60 -21.43
N ASN A 71 7.53 31.03 -22.63
CA ASN A 71 7.04 30.56 -23.93
C ASN A 71 7.89 29.42 -24.52
N GLY A 72 8.40 28.54 -23.67
CA GLY A 72 9.13 27.34 -24.10
C GLY A 72 8.25 26.36 -24.87
N ALA A 73 8.85 25.67 -25.85
CA ALA A 73 8.14 24.64 -26.60
C ALA A 73 7.62 23.53 -25.67
N MET A 74 6.34 23.19 -25.80
CA MET A 74 5.70 22.15 -25.02
C MET A 74 6.24 20.77 -25.42
N VAL A 75 6.79 20.04 -24.48
CA VAL A 75 7.27 18.66 -24.69
C VAL A 75 6.12 17.68 -24.49
N VAL A 76 5.35 17.87 -23.42
CA VAL A 76 4.12 17.11 -23.16
C VAL A 76 3.22 17.90 -22.20
N LYS A 77 1.93 17.94 -22.48
CA LYS A 77 0.91 18.67 -21.70
C LYS A 77 -0.23 17.77 -21.25
N ASP A 78 -1.16 18.39 -20.54
CA ASP A 78 -2.38 17.75 -20.04
C ASP A 78 -2.09 16.45 -19.29
N CYS A 79 -0.95 16.40 -18.60
CA CYS A 79 -0.59 15.27 -17.77
C CYS A 79 -1.48 15.26 -16.54
N LYS A 80 -2.23 14.20 -16.35
CA LYS A 80 -3.02 13.93 -15.14
C LYS A 80 -2.39 12.77 -14.40
N LEU A 81 -2.30 12.89 -13.09
CA LEU A 81 -1.85 11.79 -12.24
C LEU A 81 -2.68 10.56 -12.61
N ALA A 82 -2.01 9.53 -13.10
CA ALA A 82 -2.70 8.32 -13.52
C ALA A 82 -3.41 7.72 -12.30
N GLU A 83 -4.71 7.49 -12.39
CA GLU A 83 -5.47 6.79 -11.35
C GLU A 83 -4.90 5.39 -11.07
N SER A 84 -4.08 4.89 -11.97
CA SER A 84 -3.32 3.64 -11.85
C SER A 84 -1.91 3.79 -11.25
N VAL A 85 -1.63 4.82 -10.46
CA VAL A 85 -0.80 4.55 -9.30
C VAL A 85 -1.71 3.83 -8.30
N LYS A 86 -2.18 2.67 -8.67
CA LYS A 86 -2.26 1.56 -7.72
C LYS A 86 -0.82 1.46 -7.23
N LYS A 87 -0.48 2.20 -6.16
CA LYS A 87 0.68 1.90 -5.33
C LYS A 87 0.73 0.40 -5.31
N ASN A 88 1.87 -0.21 -5.69
CA ASN A 88 2.01 -1.65 -5.49
C ASN A 88 1.38 -1.92 -4.14
N PRO A 89 0.33 -2.75 -4.07
CA PRO A 89 -0.37 -2.92 -2.82
C PRO A 89 0.66 -3.29 -1.78
N GLY A 90 0.61 -2.63 -0.63
CA GLY A 90 1.38 -3.09 0.50
C GLY A 90 0.93 -4.52 0.79
N THR A 91 1.83 -5.35 1.25
CA THR A 91 1.52 -6.74 1.59
C THR A 91 1.89 -7.03 3.03
N VAL A 92 1.02 -7.79 3.70
CA VAL A 92 1.36 -8.48 4.93
C VAL A 92 1.17 -9.97 4.67
N SER A 93 2.24 -10.74 4.75
CA SER A 93 2.22 -12.16 4.47
C SER A 93 2.80 -12.99 5.61
N GLY A 94 2.40 -14.24 5.68
CA GLY A 94 2.86 -15.13 6.72
C GLY A 94 2.06 -16.43 6.78
N THR A 95 1.98 -17.00 7.98
CA THR A 95 1.27 -18.27 8.21
C THR A 95 0.36 -18.20 9.44
N VAL A 96 -0.75 -18.94 9.38
CA VAL A 96 -1.61 -19.20 10.53
C VAL A 96 -1.38 -20.64 10.99
N THR A 97 -1.10 -20.81 12.28
CA THR A 97 -0.85 -22.11 12.90
C THR A 97 -1.56 -22.26 14.25
N TYR A 98 -1.67 -23.50 14.72
CA TYR A 98 -2.07 -23.83 16.09
C TYR A 98 -1.23 -25.01 16.59
N LEU A 99 -1.13 -25.14 17.91
CA LEU A 99 -0.25 -26.13 18.56
C LEU A 99 -0.95 -27.46 18.85
N GLN A 100 -2.28 -27.53 18.72
CA GLN A 100 -3.07 -28.70 19.00
C GLN A 100 -2.90 -29.77 17.88
N ARG A 101 -2.83 -31.02 18.27
CA ARG A 101 -2.77 -32.17 17.33
C ARG A 101 -4.16 -32.57 16.83
N VAL A 102 -4.82 -31.66 16.13
CA VAL A 102 -6.18 -31.84 15.60
C VAL A 102 -6.15 -31.55 14.12
N ALA A 103 -6.75 -32.41 13.31
CA ALA A 103 -6.87 -32.16 11.87
C ALA A 103 -7.91 -31.06 11.60
N LEU A 104 -7.60 -30.19 10.65
CA LEU A 104 -8.51 -29.16 10.18
C LEU A 104 -9.49 -29.75 9.15
N PRO A 105 -10.80 -29.62 9.36
CA PRO A 105 -11.77 -30.09 8.36
C PRO A 105 -11.59 -29.35 7.03
N PRO A 106 -11.83 -30.03 5.87
CA PRO A 106 -11.70 -29.39 4.56
C PRO A 106 -12.57 -28.14 4.37
N THR A 107 -13.68 -28.06 5.08
CA THR A 107 -14.64 -26.95 5.06
C THR A 107 -14.26 -25.81 6.02
N ALA A 108 -13.17 -25.93 6.75
CA ALA A 108 -12.74 -24.85 7.65
C ALA A 108 -12.35 -23.62 6.87
N VAL A 109 -12.75 -22.44 7.39
CA VAL A 109 -12.44 -21.14 6.81
C VAL A 109 -11.53 -20.40 7.77
N ILE A 110 -10.36 -20.02 7.30
CA ILE A 110 -9.39 -19.20 8.00
C ILE A 110 -9.62 -17.76 7.57
N GLU A 111 -10.00 -16.90 8.51
CA GLU A 111 -10.15 -15.47 8.28
C GLU A 111 -8.97 -14.74 8.90
N VAL A 112 -8.23 -14.00 8.07
CA VAL A 112 -7.09 -13.17 8.50
C VAL A 112 -7.44 -11.71 8.26
N LYS A 113 -7.21 -10.85 9.26
CA LYS A 113 -7.55 -9.42 9.21
C LYS A 113 -6.35 -8.57 9.58
N LEU A 114 -6.09 -7.55 8.76
CA LEU A 114 -5.23 -6.42 9.09
C LEU A 114 -6.13 -5.30 9.65
N GLN A 115 -5.82 -4.80 10.82
CA GLN A 115 -6.68 -3.87 11.55
C GLN A 115 -5.87 -2.71 12.13
N ASP A 116 -6.44 -1.50 12.09
CA ASP A 116 -5.99 -0.36 12.90
C ASP A 116 -6.57 -0.47 14.32
N VAL A 117 -5.68 -0.53 15.30
CA VAL A 117 -6.00 -0.66 16.72
C VAL A 117 -5.52 0.57 17.52
N SER A 118 -5.36 1.70 16.88
CA SER A 118 -4.82 2.91 17.51
C SER A 118 -5.75 3.51 18.54
N ARG A 119 -7.06 3.30 18.40
CA ARG A 119 -8.09 3.82 19.31
C ARG A 119 -8.48 2.74 20.33
N ALA A 120 -8.15 2.95 21.60
CA ALA A 120 -8.45 1.98 22.67
C ALA A 120 -9.95 1.80 22.91
N ASP A 121 -10.75 2.86 22.75
CA ASP A 121 -12.18 2.89 23.09
C ASP A 121 -13.11 2.77 21.87
N ALA A 122 -12.58 2.35 20.72
CA ALA A 122 -13.37 2.15 19.50
C ALA A 122 -13.09 0.77 18.88
N PRO A 123 -14.06 0.18 18.17
CA PRO A 123 -13.83 -1.03 17.41
C PRO A 123 -12.67 -0.84 16.42
N ALA A 124 -11.83 -1.87 16.30
CA ALA A 124 -10.72 -1.85 15.36
C ALA A 124 -11.23 -1.68 13.92
N THR A 125 -10.57 -0.79 13.15
CA THR A 125 -10.93 -0.58 11.75
C THR A 125 -10.23 -1.61 10.87
N VAL A 126 -11.00 -2.39 10.11
CA VAL A 126 -10.45 -3.39 9.17
C VAL A 126 -9.88 -2.67 7.94
N ILE A 127 -8.59 -2.86 7.69
CA ILE A 127 -7.86 -2.32 6.53
C ILE A 127 -7.87 -3.31 5.36
N ALA A 128 -7.65 -4.59 5.66
CA ALA A 128 -7.69 -5.68 4.70
C ALA A 128 -8.15 -6.98 5.39
N GLU A 129 -8.80 -7.85 4.63
CA GLU A 129 -9.27 -9.16 5.07
C GLU A 129 -9.04 -10.20 3.99
N GLN A 130 -8.66 -11.41 4.39
CA GLN A 130 -8.57 -12.58 3.52
C GLN A 130 -9.30 -13.74 4.17
N LYS A 131 -10.11 -14.46 3.37
CA LYS A 131 -10.73 -15.72 3.76
C LYS A 131 -10.13 -16.83 2.93
N ILE A 132 -9.65 -17.87 3.61
CA ILE A 132 -8.97 -19.02 3.01
C ILE A 132 -9.73 -20.26 3.43
N THR A 133 -10.25 -21.02 2.48
CA THR A 133 -10.81 -22.35 2.76
C THR A 133 -9.67 -23.35 2.87
N ALA A 134 -9.73 -24.21 3.87
CA ALA A 134 -8.65 -25.18 4.13
C ALA A 134 -8.48 -26.20 2.98
N GLU A 135 -9.58 -26.66 2.37
CA GLU A 135 -9.55 -27.63 1.24
C GLU A 135 -8.67 -28.85 1.51
N GLY A 136 -8.66 -29.32 2.76
CA GLY A 136 -7.82 -30.45 3.19
C GLY A 136 -6.38 -30.08 3.57
N LYS A 137 -5.94 -28.84 3.35
CA LYS A 137 -4.64 -28.37 3.83
C LYS A 137 -4.64 -28.28 5.36
N GLN A 138 -3.50 -28.60 5.93
CA GLN A 138 -3.27 -28.51 7.37
C GLN A 138 -2.38 -27.32 7.69
N VAL A 139 -2.34 -26.92 8.95
CA VAL A 139 -1.44 -25.86 9.40
C VAL A 139 0.04 -26.25 9.21
N PRO A 140 0.93 -25.30 8.90
CA PRO A 140 0.70 -23.85 8.77
C PRO A 140 0.01 -23.46 7.46
N ILE A 141 -1.05 -22.64 7.53
CA ILE A 141 -1.78 -22.14 6.36
C ILE A 141 -1.19 -20.79 5.94
N PRO A 142 -0.65 -20.63 4.71
CA PRO A 142 -0.11 -19.36 4.25
C PRO A 142 -1.21 -18.35 3.96
N PHE A 143 -0.92 -17.06 4.22
CA PHE A 143 -1.79 -15.94 3.87
C PHE A 143 -1.02 -14.78 3.24
N GLU A 144 -1.71 -13.97 2.44
CA GLU A 144 -1.19 -12.73 1.87
C GLU A 144 -2.30 -11.67 1.85
N LEU A 145 -2.22 -10.69 2.75
CA LEU A 145 -3.12 -9.54 2.81
C LEU A 145 -2.57 -8.41 1.95
N LYS A 146 -3.31 -8.00 0.93
CA LYS A 146 -3.00 -6.83 0.10
C LYS A 146 -3.79 -5.63 0.62
N PHE A 147 -3.11 -4.51 0.83
CA PHE A 147 -3.72 -3.27 1.30
C PHE A 147 -3.26 -2.06 0.49
N ASP A 148 -4.06 -1.00 0.50
CA ASP A 148 -3.67 0.29 -0.08
C ASP A 148 -2.74 1.03 0.89
N PRO A 149 -1.46 1.26 0.53
CA PRO A 149 -0.53 2.00 1.38
C PRO A 149 -0.99 3.44 1.71
N ALA A 150 -1.92 4.01 0.93
CA ALA A 150 -2.48 5.32 1.24
C ALA A 150 -3.39 5.30 2.49
N LYS A 151 -3.87 4.13 2.90
CA LYS A 151 -4.67 3.94 4.12
C LYS A 151 -3.83 3.70 5.37
N ILE A 152 -2.50 3.66 5.23
CA ILE A 152 -1.57 3.43 6.33
C ILE A 152 -0.92 4.75 6.74
N ASP A 153 -1.15 5.15 7.98
CA ASP A 153 -0.41 6.23 8.65
C ASP A 153 0.67 5.61 9.54
N PRO A 154 1.96 5.90 9.32
CA PRO A 154 3.06 5.35 10.13
C PRO A 154 2.98 5.68 11.64
N LYS A 155 2.15 6.65 12.03
CA LYS A 155 1.93 7.03 13.43
C LYS A 155 0.88 6.17 14.12
N LEU A 156 0.10 5.39 13.38
CA LEU A 156 -0.95 4.53 13.89
C LEU A 156 -0.43 3.11 14.15
N ARG A 157 -1.19 2.34 14.93
CA ARG A 157 -0.85 0.96 15.30
C ARG A 157 -1.71 -0.02 14.53
N TYR A 158 -1.03 -0.91 13.81
CA TYR A 158 -1.67 -1.95 13.01
C TYR A 158 -1.34 -3.32 13.56
N THR A 159 -2.32 -4.20 13.53
CA THR A 159 -2.15 -5.59 13.95
C THR A 159 -2.77 -6.54 12.95
N VAL A 160 -2.21 -7.75 12.89
CA VAL A 160 -2.82 -8.87 12.18
C VAL A 160 -3.35 -9.88 13.19
N SER A 161 -4.56 -10.34 12.95
CA SER A 161 -5.25 -11.36 13.73
C SER A 161 -5.85 -12.42 12.80
N ALA A 162 -6.07 -13.63 13.33
CA ALA A 162 -6.71 -14.70 12.60
C ALA A 162 -7.75 -15.43 13.44
N ARG A 163 -8.76 -15.98 12.77
CA ARG A 163 -9.74 -16.90 13.36
C ARG A 163 -10.04 -18.03 12.40
N ILE A 164 -10.38 -19.19 12.93
CA ILE A 164 -10.76 -20.37 12.16
C ILE A 164 -12.19 -20.74 12.50
N MET A 165 -13.04 -20.75 11.49
CA MET A 165 -14.43 -21.13 11.54
C MET A 165 -14.62 -22.54 10.96
N VAL A 166 -15.50 -23.35 11.53
CA VAL A 166 -15.97 -24.60 10.96
C VAL A 166 -17.49 -24.54 10.93
N GLY A 167 -18.06 -24.36 9.74
CA GLY A 167 -19.44 -23.91 9.61
C GLY A 167 -19.60 -22.54 10.30
N ASP A 168 -20.63 -22.40 11.12
CA ASP A 168 -20.90 -21.17 11.89
C ASP A 168 -20.19 -21.13 13.26
N GLN A 169 -19.35 -22.13 13.56
CA GLN A 169 -18.69 -22.22 14.85
C GLN A 169 -17.26 -21.70 14.80
N LEU A 170 -16.94 -20.74 15.70
CA LEU A 170 -15.57 -20.30 15.94
C LEU A 170 -14.81 -21.41 16.70
N ARG A 171 -13.79 -21.97 16.07
CA ARG A 171 -12.99 -23.06 16.66
C ARG A 171 -11.65 -22.60 17.21
N PHE A 172 -11.02 -21.64 16.53
CA PHE A 172 -9.75 -21.06 16.97
C PHE A 172 -9.75 -19.56 16.73
N THR A 173 -9.04 -18.83 17.59
CA THR A 173 -8.83 -17.40 17.46
C THR A 173 -7.44 -17.00 17.95
N SER A 174 -6.83 -15.96 17.37
CA SER A 174 -5.63 -15.37 17.95
C SER A 174 -5.99 -14.66 19.24
N ASP A 175 -5.34 -14.99 20.33
CA ASP A 175 -5.45 -14.29 21.63
C ASP A 175 -4.51 -13.07 21.70
N THR A 176 -3.48 -13.07 20.86
CA THR A 176 -2.51 -11.99 20.77
C THR A 176 -2.47 -11.50 19.32
N ALA A 177 -2.85 -10.25 19.11
CA ALA A 177 -2.70 -9.62 17.81
C ALA A 177 -1.22 -9.30 17.54
N ARG A 178 -0.71 -9.67 16.36
CA ARG A 178 0.68 -9.40 15.98
C ARG A 178 0.81 -7.99 15.44
N PRO A 179 1.63 -7.10 16.06
CA PRO A 179 1.93 -5.79 15.50
C PRO A 179 2.64 -5.92 14.17
N VAL A 180 2.23 -5.11 13.21
CA VAL A 180 2.81 -5.05 11.85
C VAL A 180 2.84 -3.61 11.37
N LEU A 181 3.59 -3.33 10.29
CA LEU A 181 3.61 -2.02 9.63
C LEU A 181 4.09 -0.85 10.52
N ALA A 182 4.95 -1.12 11.50
CA ALA A 182 5.47 -0.06 12.39
C ALA A 182 6.10 1.12 11.62
N ASP A 183 6.62 0.87 10.43
CA ASP A 183 7.26 1.88 9.55
C ASP A 183 6.37 2.22 8.34
N GLY A 184 5.11 1.74 8.30
CA GLY A 184 4.24 1.86 7.13
C GLY A 184 4.64 0.96 5.94
N ASN A 185 5.66 0.11 6.10
CA ASN A 185 6.16 -0.79 5.08
C ASN A 185 5.44 -2.14 5.10
N SER A 186 5.58 -2.93 4.02
CA SER A 186 5.12 -4.32 3.98
C SER A 186 5.82 -5.17 5.04
N ALA A 187 5.12 -6.17 5.56
CA ALA A 187 5.65 -7.13 6.51
C ALA A 187 5.55 -8.55 5.92
N SER A 188 6.64 -9.32 6.04
CA SER A 188 6.70 -10.73 5.62
C SER A 188 6.97 -11.65 6.82
N ASP A 189 6.73 -12.93 6.61
CA ASP A 189 7.03 -14.00 7.58
C ASP A 189 6.33 -13.83 8.94
N VAL A 190 5.12 -13.27 8.91
CA VAL A 190 4.31 -13.07 10.12
C VAL A 190 3.68 -14.39 10.53
N GLU A 191 4.08 -14.94 11.68
CA GLU A 191 3.47 -16.12 12.26
C GLU A 191 2.31 -15.75 13.20
N ILE A 192 1.11 -16.26 12.94
CA ILE A 192 -0.07 -16.08 13.79
C ILE A 192 -0.43 -17.41 14.43
N VAL A 193 -0.24 -17.52 15.74
CA VAL A 193 -0.65 -18.70 16.50
C VAL A 193 -2.07 -18.48 17.01
N VAL A 194 -2.99 -19.38 16.64
CA VAL A 194 -4.38 -19.33 17.11
C VAL A 194 -4.61 -20.40 18.19
N LYS A 195 -5.45 -20.06 19.17
CA LYS A 195 -5.83 -20.95 20.29
C LYS A 195 -7.27 -21.44 20.15
N PRO A 196 -7.58 -22.64 20.67
CA PRO A 196 -8.94 -23.17 20.62
C PRO A 196 -9.89 -22.31 21.45
N VAL A 197 -11.09 -22.13 20.93
CA VAL A 197 -12.20 -21.52 21.66
C VAL A 197 -13.04 -22.65 22.25
N PRO A 198 -13.33 -22.61 23.56
CA PRO A 198 -14.23 -23.59 24.16
C PRO A 198 -15.59 -23.55 23.46
N PRO A 199 -16.27 -24.71 23.30
CA PRO A 199 -17.63 -24.73 22.82
C PRO A 199 -18.53 -23.89 23.75
N PRO A 200 -19.59 -23.25 23.23
CA PRO A 200 -20.54 -22.56 24.07
C PRO A 200 -21.09 -23.54 25.10
N LYS A 201 -21.16 -23.09 26.37
CA LYS A 201 -21.80 -23.90 27.41
C LYS A 201 -23.28 -24.12 27.03
N PRO A 202 -23.79 -25.34 27.23
CA PRO A 202 -25.21 -25.66 26.98
C PRO A 202 -26.15 -24.83 27.85
#